data_64d588712b2126c00368b4143f97c815
#
_entry.id   64d588712b2126c00368b4143f97c815
#
_cell.length_a   1.000
_cell.length_b   1.000
_cell.length_c   1.000
_cell.angle_alpha   90.00
_cell.angle_beta   90.00
_cell.angle_gamma   90.00
#
_symmetry.space_group_name_H-M   'P 1'
#
loop_
_entity.id
_entity.type
_entity.pdbx_description
1 polymer ?
#
loop_
_entity_poly.entity_id
_entity_poly.type
_entity_poly.pdbx_seq_one_letter_code
_entity_poly.pdbx_strand_id
1 'polypeptide(L)'
;MVIRVVRLGSPRAENEGLRIGTVRRPPRGVPKAEFSRRDWYDAWFPNLAPSLETMKLARAATTPAEWAAFFRKYRAEMATPENGHAIALLAALSRQTDFSLGCYCEREDRCHRSALRELLHAAGARLHGEP
;
A
#
# COMPACT_ATOMS: atom_id res chain seq x y z
N MET A 1 2.03 -2.79 18.43
CA MET A 1 2.68 -2.36 17.20
C MET A 1 1.98 -2.98 16.02
N VAL A 2 1.59 -2.16 15.08
CA VAL A 2 0.72 -2.57 13.96
C VAL A 2 1.06 -1.80 12.70
N ILE A 3 0.66 -2.36 11.56
CA ILE A 3 0.63 -1.65 10.29
C ILE A 3 -0.75 -1.02 10.12
N ARG A 4 -0.80 0.27 9.78
CA ARG A 4 -2.03 0.92 9.34
C ARG A 4 -2.01 0.98 7.81
N VAL A 5 -3.16 0.79 7.19
CA VAL A 5 -3.32 0.97 5.75
C VAL A 5 -4.11 2.26 5.55
N VAL A 6 -3.51 3.24 4.89
CA VAL A 6 -4.01 4.61 4.89
C VAL A 6 -4.14 5.17 3.49
N ARG A 7 -4.91 6.26 3.37
CA ARG A 7 -4.89 7.10 2.17
C ARG A 7 -3.82 8.16 2.34
N LEU A 8 -2.90 8.25 1.40
CA LEU A 8 -1.86 9.28 1.42
C LEU A 8 -2.51 10.67 1.28
N GLY A 9 -1.99 11.63 2.03
CA GLY A 9 -2.55 12.97 2.12
C GLY A 9 -3.58 13.13 3.24
N SER A 10 -4.01 12.04 3.86
CA SER A 10 -4.91 12.10 5.01
C SER A 10 -4.13 12.46 6.28
N PRO A 11 -4.79 13.06 7.30
CA PRO A 11 -4.13 13.34 8.57
C PRO A 11 -3.55 12.08 9.20
N ARG A 12 -2.39 12.22 9.85
CA ARG A 12 -1.74 11.10 10.52
C ARG A 12 -2.46 10.73 11.79
N ALA A 13 -2.54 9.43 12.06
CA ALA A 13 -3.00 8.94 13.35
C ALA A 13 -1.89 9.12 14.39
N GLU A 14 -2.28 9.29 15.66
CA GLU A 14 -1.34 9.23 16.76
C GLU A 14 -0.68 7.86 16.77
N ASN A 15 0.62 7.81 16.96
CA ASN A 15 1.41 6.57 16.93
C ASN A 15 1.39 5.82 15.59
N GLU A 16 1.13 6.52 14.50
CA GLU A 16 1.15 5.90 13.17
C GLU A 16 2.57 5.44 12.78
N GLY A 17 3.60 6.16 13.20
CA GLY A 17 4.98 5.87 12.85
C GLY A 17 5.32 6.30 11.43
N LEU A 18 6.25 5.59 10.80
CA LEU A 18 6.71 5.90 9.44
C LEU A 18 5.59 5.64 8.43
N ARG A 19 5.30 6.63 7.59
CA ARG A 19 4.31 6.45 6.51
C ARG A 19 5.04 6.12 5.21
N ILE A 20 4.70 4.97 4.64
CA ILE A 20 5.35 4.44 3.43
C ILE A 20 4.38 4.53 2.25
N GLY A 21 4.81 5.17 1.17
CA GLY A 21 4.00 5.30 -0.04
C GLY A 21 4.21 4.12 -0.98
N THR A 22 3.19 3.28 -1.14
CA THR A 22 3.21 2.14 -2.07
C THR A 22 2.59 2.54 -3.39
N VAL A 23 3.13 3.60 -3.98
CA VAL A 23 2.61 4.23 -5.19
C VAL A 23 3.68 4.24 -6.28
N ARG A 24 3.25 4.21 -7.53
CA ARG A 24 4.15 4.18 -8.68
C ARG A 24 4.77 5.54 -8.96
N ARG A 25 4.06 6.62 -8.64
CA ARG A 25 4.50 7.98 -8.90
C ARG A 25 4.40 8.85 -7.65
N PRO A 26 5.32 9.83 -7.48
CA PRO A 26 5.22 10.76 -6.36
C PRO A 26 4.01 11.69 -6.50
N PRO A 27 3.63 12.40 -5.41
CA PRO A 27 2.51 13.34 -5.46
C PRO A 27 2.76 14.43 -6.50
N ARG A 28 1.76 14.66 -7.36
CA ARG A 28 1.88 15.63 -8.45
C ARG A 28 1.93 17.05 -7.89
N GLY A 29 2.91 17.84 -8.37
CA GLY A 29 3.02 19.24 -8.03
C GLY A 29 3.51 19.54 -6.62
N VAL A 30 4.00 18.55 -5.89
CA VAL A 30 4.49 18.74 -4.52
C VAL A 30 6.02 18.58 -4.52
N PRO A 31 6.77 19.55 -3.97
CA PRO A 31 8.22 19.42 -3.83
C PRO A 31 8.58 18.24 -2.92
N LYS A 32 9.59 17.47 -3.28
CA LYS A 32 10.01 16.29 -2.52
C LYS A 32 10.28 16.60 -1.05
N ALA A 33 10.87 17.75 -0.75
CA ALA A 33 11.18 18.16 0.61
C ALA A 33 9.94 18.37 1.48
N GLU A 34 8.74 18.45 0.86
CA GLU A 34 7.50 18.69 1.57
C GLU A 34 6.63 17.43 1.69
N PHE A 35 7.05 16.29 1.14
CA PHE A 35 6.23 15.08 1.14
C PHE A 35 5.81 14.67 2.56
N SER A 36 6.76 14.57 3.46
CA SER A 36 6.50 14.15 4.85
C SER A 36 5.65 15.17 5.59
N ARG A 37 6.02 16.45 5.51
CA ARG A 37 5.33 17.53 6.21
C ARG A 37 3.87 17.70 5.77
N ARG A 38 3.58 17.40 4.51
CA ARG A 38 2.24 17.54 3.93
C ARG A 38 1.46 16.22 3.94
N ASP A 39 1.87 15.27 4.79
CA ASP A 39 1.19 13.99 5.02
C ASP A 39 1.09 13.07 3.80
N TRP A 40 1.99 13.23 2.83
CA TRP A 40 2.03 12.28 1.73
C TRP A 40 2.71 10.99 2.17
N TYR A 41 4.04 10.97 2.27
CA TYR A 41 4.77 9.84 2.83
C TYR A 41 6.18 10.26 3.28
N ASP A 42 6.75 9.43 4.15
CA ASP A 42 8.10 9.62 4.65
C ASP A 42 9.11 8.82 3.84
N ALA A 43 8.68 7.68 3.31
CA ALA A 43 9.48 6.82 2.47
C ALA A 43 8.65 6.36 1.27
N TRP A 44 9.31 6.27 0.11
CA TRP A 44 8.67 5.82 -1.12
C TRP A 44 9.09 4.39 -1.42
N PHE A 45 8.12 3.49 -1.59
CA PHE A 45 8.39 2.09 -1.87
C PHE A 45 7.52 1.60 -3.04
N PRO A 46 7.89 1.98 -4.27
CA PRO A 46 7.10 1.65 -5.45
C PRO A 46 7.06 0.17 -5.78
N ASN A 47 7.93 -0.63 -5.19
CA ASN A 47 7.94 -2.09 -5.38
C ASN A 47 6.60 -2.74 -5.05
N LEU A 48 5.84 -2.16 -4.12
CA LEU A 48 4.54 -2.68 -3.72
C LEU A 48 3.38 -2.00 -4.45
N ALA A 49 3.67 -1.08 -5.36
CA ALA A 49 2.65 -0.50 -6.24
C ALA A 49 2.35 -1.45 -7.40
N PRO A 50 1.13 -1.38 -7.98
CA PRO A 50 0.87 -2.10 -9.22
C PRO A 50 1.77 -1.57 -10.34
N SER A 51 2.11 -2.41 -11.32
CA SER A 51 2.79 -1.96 -12.52
C SER A 51 1.90 -0.99 -13.32
N LEU A 52 2.50 -0.26 -14.26
CA LEU A 52 1.72 0.65 -15.12
C LEU A 52 0.64 -0.08 -15.90
N GLU A 53 0.91 -1.30 -16.36
CA GLU A 53 -0.09 -2.13 -17.07
C GLU A 53 -1.25 -2.50 -16.14
N THR A 54 -0.94 -2.91 -14.92
CA THR A 54 -1.96 -3.29 -13.94
C THR A 54 -2.78 -2.08 -13.51
N MET A 55 -2.14 -0.91 -13.39
CA MET A 55 -2.86 0.34 -13.11
C MET A 55 -3.87 0.70 -14.21
N LYS A 56 -3.56 0.39 -15.47
CA LYS A 56 -4.51 0.61 -16.58
C LYS A 56 -5.77 -0.23 -16.41
N LEU A 57 -5.62 -1.47 -15.92
CA LEU A 57 -6.79 -2.31 -15.61
C LEU A 57 -7.69 -1.67 -14.56
N ALA A 58 -7.10 -1.12 -13.52
CA ALA A 58 -7.88 -0.45 -12.46
C ALA A 58 -8.63 0.77 -13.00
N ARG A 59 -7.99 1.56 -13.86
CA ARG A 59 -8.62 2.76 -14.44
C ARG A 59 -9.80 2.42 -15.35
N ALA A 60 -9.73 1.28 -16.04
CA ALA A 60 -10.77 0.84 -16.96
C ALA A 60 -11.85 0.00 -16.29
N ALA A 61 -11.62 -0.48 -15.08
CA ALA A 61 -12.51 -1.41 -14.40
C ALA A 61 -13.83 -0.74 -13.99
N THR A 62 -14.95 -1.34 -14.41
CA THR A 62 -16.29 -0.90 -14.04
C THR A 62 -17.15 -2.04 -13.52
N THR A 63 -16.72 -3.30 -13.69
CA THR A 63 -17.48 -4.48 -13.29
C THR A 63 -16.68 -5.28 -12.24
N PRO A 64 -17.39 -6.11 -11.42
CA PRO A 64 -16.68 -6.98 -10.48
C PRO A 64 -15.65 -7.90 -11.15
N ALA A 65 -15.95 -8.40 -12.36
CA ALA A 65 -15.03 -9.26 -13.09
C ALA A 65 -13.74 -8.52 -13.49
N GLU A 66 -13.87 -7.25 -13.90
CA GLU A 66 -12.72 -6.43 -14.25
C GLU A 66 -11.87 -6.10 -13.02
N TRP A 67 -12.48 -5.81 -11.88
CA TRP A 67 -11.76 -5.63 -10.62
C TRP A 67 -11.06 -6.90 -10.18
N ALA A 68 -11.72 -8.06 -10.33
CA ALA A 68 -11.09 -9.34 -10.03
C ALA A 68 -9.85 -9.59 -10.89
N ALA A 69 -9.90 -9.22 -12.16
CA ALA A 69 -8.75 -9.33 -13.06
C ALA A 69 -7.59 -8.44 -12.62
N PHE A 70 -7.88 -7.20 -12.20
CA PHE A 70 -6.88 -6.30 -11.63
C PHE A 70 -6.20 -6.92 -10.41
N PHE A 71 -6.98 -7.42 -9.45
CA PHE A 71 -6.43 -8.01 -8.22
C PHE A 71 -5.62 -9.26 -8.50
N ARG A 72 -6.04 -10.12 -9.44
CA ARG A 72 -5.25 -11.30 -9.82
C ARG A 72 -3.88 -10.89 -10.35
N LYS A 73 -3.84 -9.89 -11.22
CA LYS A 73 -2.57 -9.44 -11.79
C LYS A 73 -1.67 -8.79 -10.74
N TYR A 74 -2.24 -7.97 -9.87
CA TYR A 74 -1.49 -7.38 -8.77
C TYR A 74 -0.89 -8.46 -7.85
N ARG A 75 -1.68 -9.46 -7.47
CA ARG A 75 -1.19 -10.56 -6.63
C ARG A 75 -0.06 -11.34 -7.31
N ALA A 76 -0.14 -11.54 -8.62
CA ALA A 76 0.93 -12.19 -9.36
C ALA A 76 2.22 -11.36 -9.32
N GLU A 77 2.11 -10.03 -9.43
CA GLU A 77 3.26 -9.13 -9.29
C GLU A 77 3.87 -9.19 -7.90
N MET A 78 3.04 -9.31 -6.88
CA MET A 78 3.51 -9.39 -5.49
C MET A 78 4.09 -10.77 -5.14
N ALA A 79 3.81 -11.78 -5.95
CA ALA A 79 4.32 -13.15 -5.75
C ALA A 79 5.74 -13.34 -6.25
N THR A 80 6.36 -12.35 -6.87
CA THR A 80 7.79 -12.43 -7.24
C THR A 80 8.63 -12.56 -5.98
N PRO A 81 9.82 -13.20 -6.05
CA PRO A 81 10.68 -13.36 -4.87
C PRO A 81 11.01 -12.04 -4.18
N GLU A 82 11.32 -11.00 -4.95
CA GLU A 82 11.67 -9.68 -4.38
C GLU A 82 10.51 -9.09 -3.59
N ASN A 83 9.32 -9.09 -4.16
CA ASN A 83 8.15 -8.52 -3.49
C ASN A 83 7.66 -9.40 -2.35
N GLY A 84 7.74 -10.71 -2.50
CA GLY A 84 7.43 -11.64 -1.43
C GLY A 84 8.33 -11.45 -0.22
N HIS A 85 9.63 -11.24 -0.43
CA HIS A 85 10.57 -10.95 0.64
C HIS A 85 10.28 -9.60 1.30
N ALA A 86 9.92 -8.58 0.51
CA ALA A 86 9.54 -7.27 1.04
C ALA A 86 8.31 -7.39 1.95
N ILE A 87 7.29 -8.11 1.52
CA ILE A 87 6.06 -8.33 2.30
C ILE A 87 6.38 -9.08 3.59
N ALA A 88 7.21 -10.12 3.53
CA ALA A 88 7.61 -10.88 4.70
C ALA A 88 8.37 -10.01 5.71
N LEU A 89 9.26 -9.13 5.23
CA LEU A 89 10.00 -8.21 6.08
C LEU A 89 9.07 -7.22 6.77
N LEU A 90 8.14 -6.63 6.02
CA LEU A 90 7.17 -5.68 6.59
C LEU A 90 6.28 -6.37 7.62
N ALA A 91 5.86 -7.60 7.35
CA ALA A 91 5.07 -8.39 8.29
C ALA A 91 5.83 -8.60 9.61
N ALA A 92 7.10 -8.97 9.52
CA ALA A 92 7.95 -9.14 10.71
C ALA A 92 8.11 -7.83 11.47
N LEU A 93 8.36 -6.72 10.76
CA LEU A 93 8.53 -5.39 11.36
C LEU A 93 7.27 -4.92 12.10
N SER A 94 6.09 -5.32 11.64
CA SER A 94 4.82 -4.91 12.28
C SER A 94 4.72 -5.33 13.75
N ARG A 95 5.50 -6.32 14.15
CA ARG A 95 5.53 -6.81 15.54
C ARG A 95 6.55 -6.07 16.40
N GLN A 96 7.37 -5.22 15.80
CA GLN A 96 8.44 -4.50 16.48
C GLN A 96 8.22 -3.00 16.49
N THR A 97 7.46 -2.45 15.54
CA THR A 97 7.26 -1.02 15.42
C THR A 97 5.95 -0.70 14.71
N ASP A 98 5.47 0.53 14.88
CA ASP A 98 4.31 1.05 14.18
C ASP A 98 4.74 1.71 12.87
N PHE A 99 4.00 1.44 11.80
CA PHE A 99 4.18 2.14 10.52
C PHE A 99 2.91 2.01 9.69
N SER A 100 2.84 2.74 8.59
CA SER A 100 1.69 2.69 7.70
C SER A 100 2.12 2.52 6.25
N LEU A 101 1.24 1.92 5.46
CA LEU A 101 1.36 1.78 4.02
C LEU A 101 0.19 2.52 3.39
N GLY A 102 0.45 3.28 2.33
CA GLY A 102 -0.59 4.11 1.76
C GLY A 102 -0.56 4.23 0.25
N CYS A 103 -1.70 4.66 -0.28
CA CYS A 103 -1.91 4.97 -1.68
C CYS A 103 -2.84 6.19 -1.78
N TYR A 104 -2.91 6.79 -2.97
CA TYR A 104 -3.75 7.96 -3.20
C TYR A 104 -5.24 7.65 -3.33
N CYS A 105 -5.60 6.41 -3.63
CA CYS A 105 -6.99 6.02 -3.90
C CYS A 105 -7.90 6.34 -2.72
N GLU A 106 -9.10 6.83 -3.04
CA GLU A 106 -10.11 7.15 -2.04
C GLU A 106 -10.68 5.89 -1.36
N ARG A 107 -10.95 4.84 -2.16
CA ARG A 107 -11.55 3.61 -1.66
C ARG A 107 -10.50 2.50 -1.61
N GLU A 108 -10.30 1.94 -0.42
CA GLU A 108 -9.38 0.82 -0.24
C GLU A 108 -9.86 -0.43 -0.99
N ASP A 109 -11.16 -0.70 -1.05
CA ASP A 109 -11.72 -1.88 -1.70
C ASP A 109 -11.56 -1.86 -3.23
N ARG A 110 -11.26 -0.70 -3.81
CA ARG A 110 -10.95 -0.54 -5.23
C ARG A 110 -9.54 0.00 -5.42
N CYS A 111 -8.61 -0.52 -4.62
CA CYS A 111 -7.22 -0.14 -4.60
C CYS A 111 -6.40 -1.39 -4.27
N HIS A 112 -5.15 -1.41 -4.73
CA HIS A 112 -4.24 -2.51 -4.40
C HIS A 112 -4.07 -2.69 -2.88
N ARG A 113 -4.37 -1.66 -2.08
CA ARG A 113 -4.26 -1.73 -0.62
C ARG A 113 -5.05 -2.89 -0.02
N SER A 114 -6.24 -3.21 -0.56
CA SER A 114 -7.04 -4.31 -0.02
C SER A 114 -6.36 -5.65 -0.22
N ALA A 115 -5.75 -5.88 -1.38
CA ALA A 115 -4.98 -7.08 -1.65
C ALA A 115 -3.68 -7.12 -0.85
N LEU A 116 -2.99 -5.98 -0.73
CA LEU A 116 -1.77 -5.88 0.06
C LEU A 116 -2.04 -6.18 1.54
N ARG A 117 -3.16 -5.70 2.08
CA ARG A 117 -3.60 -6.03 3.44
C ARG A 117 -3.74 -7.54 3.63
N GLU A 118 -4.38 -8.22 2.69
CA GLU A 118 -4.54 -9.68 2.74
C GLU A 118 -3.19 -10.41 2.66
N LEU A 119 -2.30 -9.96 1.79
CA LEU A 119 -0.97 -10.55 1.64
C LEU A 119 -0.13 -10.38 2.90
N LEU A 120 -0.20 -9.21 3.52
CA LEU A 120 0.49 -8.94 4.79
C LEU A 120 -0.08 -9.82 5.91
N HIS A 121 -1.40 -9.94 5.99
CA HIS A 121 -2.06 -10.81 6.98
C HIS A 121 -1.58 -12.25 6.81
N ALA A 122 -1.57 -12.77 5.59
CA ALA A 122 -1.12 -14.12 5.29
C ALA A 122 0.36 -14.33 5.65
N ALA A 123 1.18 -13.27 5.62
CA ALA A 123 2.59 -13.32 6.01
C ALA A 123 2.80 -13.15 7.52
N GLY A 124 1.75 -13.02 8.31
CA GLY A 124 1.82 -12.93 9.75
C GLY A 124 1.88 -11.51 10.30
N ALA A 125 1.54 -10.50 9.51
CA ALA A 125 1.55 -9.11 9.96
C ALA A 125 0.45 -8.84 10.99
N ARG A 126 0.74 -7.89 11.88
CA ARG A 126 -0.26 -7.26 12.72
C ARG A 126 -0.78 -6.03 12.01
N LEU A 127 -2.10 -6.01 11.77
CA LEU A 127 -2.76 -4.91 11.06
C LEU A 127 -3.72 -4.19 12.00
N HIS A 128 -3.74 -2.87 11.94
CA HIS A 128 -4.67 -2.05 12.72
C HIS A 128 -6.11 -2.36 12.30
N GLY A 129 -7.00 -2.51 13.29
CA GLY A 129 -8.42 -2.78 13.05
C GLY A 129 -8.76 -4.25 12.86
N GLU A 130 -7.79 -5.15 12.91
CA GLU A 130 -8.04 -6.59 12.88
C GLU A 130 -8.07 -7.17 14.29
N PRO A 131 -8.95 -8.16 14.52
CA PRO A 131 -9.04 -8.79 15.84
C PRO A 131 -7.79 -9.59 16.21
#